data_611df432df04e88ea839b4c659499c85
#
_entry.id   611df432df04e88ea839b4c659499c85
#
_cell.length_a   1.000
_cell.length_b   1.000
_cell.length_c   1.000
_cell.angle_alpha   90.00
_cell.angle_beta   90.00
_cell.angle_gamma   90.00
#
_symmetry.space_group_name_H-M   'P 1'
#
loop_
_entity.id
_entity.type
_entity.pdbx_description
1 polymer ?
#
loop_
_entity_poly.entity_id
_entity_poly.type
_entity_poly.pdbx_seq_one_letter_code
_entity_poly.pdbx_strand_id
1 'polypeptide(L)'
;MMTPKHNRIMDHGLAGIQHVFVSNVWLDPIYVAAAAGLSLNLSTNLVNTIFIVSGLVTLTQATKLAKLPIVQGPSAAFDALMINAGKAGQLATASGSILLSALIVFLLSVTGLINKLIKLLTPAITGTLIFLVGISLSGFTLSEFLGGYPGDKGFSSPTTLI
;
A
#
# COMPACT_ATOMS: atom_id res chain seq x y z
N MET A 1 -5.93 -36.22 17.88
CA MET A 1 -4.54 -36.30 17.41
C MET A 1 -3.88 -34.97 17.72
N MET A 2 -3.11 -34.88 18.83
CA MET A 2 -2.47 -33.62 19.26
C MET A 2 -1.24 -33.40 18.38
N THR A 3 -1.25 -32.38 17.54
CA THR A 3 -0.03 -31.91 16.84
C THR A 3 0.97 -31.40 17.87
N PRO A 4 2.24 -31.82 17.80
CA PRO A 4 3.24 -31.42 18.77
C PRO A 4 3.45 -29.91 18.75
N LYS A 5 3.61 -29.31 19.93
CA LYS A 5 3.73 -27.87 20.18
C LYS A 5 4.82 -27.18 19.34
N HIS A 6 5.82 -27.95 18.89
CA HIS A 6 6.93 -27.46 18.06
C HIS A 6 6.49 -27.07 16.64
N ASN A 7 5.56 -27.80 16.04
CA ASN A 7 5.07 -27.51 14.70
C ASN A 7 4.23 -26.23 14.64
N ARG A 8 3.52 -25.87 15.73
CA ARG A 8 2.69 -24.66 15.77
C ARG A 8 3.48 -23.36 15.62
N ILE A 9 4.66 -23.24 16.26
CA ILE A 9 5.47 -22.02 16.17
C ILE A 9 6.00 -21.86 14.77
N MET A 10 6.44 -22.96 14.15
CA MET A 10 6.94 -22.95 12.79
C MET A 10 5.83 -22.64 11.79
N ASP A 11 4.65 -23.23 11.95
CA ASP A 11 3.48 -22.98 11.10
C ASP A 11 3.02 -21.52 11.20
N HIS A 12 2.97 -20.94 12.40
CA HIS A 12 2.64 -19.53 12.59
C HIS A 12 3.73 -18.60 12.04
N GLY A 13 4.99 -18.97 12.16
CA GLY A 13 6.11 -18.22 11.59
C GLY A 13 6.06 -18.19 10.05
N LEU A 14 5.85 -19.35 9.42
CA LEU A 14 5.69 -19.46 7.98
C LEU A 14 4.46 -18.69 7.46
N ALA A 15 3.32 -18.83 8.15
CA ALA A 15 2.12 -18.09 7.82
C ALA A 15 2.33 -16.56 7.94
N GLY A 16 3.06 -16.10 8.95
CA GLY A 16 3.42 -14.70 9.11
C GLY A 16 4.29 -14.17 7.97
N ILE A 17 5.33 -14.91 7.59
CA ILE A 17 6.20 -14.59 6.45
C ILE A 17 5.39 -14.54 5.15
N GLN A 18 4.58 -15.57 4.91
CA GLN A 18 3.68 -15.60 3.74
C GLN A 18 2.75 -14.39 3.70
N HIS A 19 2.20 -14.00 4.86
CA HIS A 19 1.30 -12.85 4.95
C HIS A 19 2.01 -11.53 4.58
N VAL A 20 3.26 -11.34 5.02
CA VAL A 20 4.07 -10.16 4.65
C VAL A 20 4.32 -10.12 3.13
N PHE A 21 4.64 -11.24 2.51
CA PHE A 21 4.86 -11.29 1.07
C PHE A 21 3.57 -11.01 0.28
N VAL A 22 2.44 -11.59 0.69
CA VAL A 22 1.14 -11.41 0.01
C VAL A 22 0.57 -10.00 0.24
N SER A 23 0.89 -9.36 1.36
CA SER A 23 0.41 -8.00 1.69
C SER A 23 1.00 -6.90 0.81
N ASN A 24 2.02 -7.20 0.03
CA ASN A 24 2.65 -6.29 -0.94
C ASN A 24 3.25 -5.00 -0.35
N VAL A 25 3.47 -4.97 0.96
CA VAL A 25 3.98 -3.80 1.70
C VAL A 25 5.34 -3.32 1.18
N TRP A 26 6.14 -4.24 0.66
CA TRP A 26 7.50 -3.98 0.18
C TRP A 26 7.55 -3.48 -1.25
N LEU A 27 6.63 -3.91 -2.11
CA LEU A 27 6.65 -3.57 -3.54
C LEU A 27 6.08 -2.18 -3.79
N ASP A 28 4.99 -1.84 -3.13
CA ASP A 28 4.24 -0.61 -3.31
C ASP A 28 5.10 0.67 -3.21
N PRO A 29 5.89 0.89 -2.13
CA PRO A 29 6.71 2.08 -2.03
C PRO A 29 7.86 2.13 -3.03
N ILE A 30 8.41 0.97 -3.44
CA ILE A 30 9.45 0.90 -4.46
C ILE A 30 8.87 1.30 -5.81
N TYR A 31 7.70 0.77 -6.12
CA TYR A 31 6.98 1.09 -7.35
C TYR A 31 6.62 2.58 -7.44
N VAL A 32 6.03 3.14 -6.38
CA VAL A 32 5.67 4.56 -6.32
C VAL A 32 6.91 5.45 -6.49
N ALA A 33 8.01 5.12 -5.84
CA ALA A 33 9.26 5.88 -5.95
C ALA A 33 9.81 5.86 -7.38
N ALA A 34 9.82 4.70 -8.03
CA ALA A 34 10.28 4.54 -9.40
C ALA A 34 9.36 5.26 -10.39
N ALA A 35 8.06 5.05 -10.31
CA ALA A 35 7.07 5.64 -11.20
C ALA A 35 6.96 7.18 -11.04
N ALA A 36 7.23 7.70 -9.85
CA ALA A 36 7.29 9.14 -9.58
C ALA A 36 8.61 9.79 -10.03
N GLY A 37 9.61 9.00 -10.43
CA GLY A 37 10.92 9.49 -10.85
C GLY A 37 11.72 10.13 -9.72
N LEU A 38 11.61 9.60 -8.49
CA LEU A 38 12.28 10.17 -7.32
C LEU A 38 13.79 9.91 -7.38
N SER A 39 14.57 10.85 -6.83
CA SER A 39 16.00 10.63 -6.64
C SER A 39 16.27 9.43 -5.73
N LEU A 40 17.42 8.77 -5.89
CA LEU A 40 17.77 7.58 -5.11
C LEU A 40 17.67 7.82 -3.59
N ASN A 41 18.18 8.96 -3.12
CA ASN A 41 18.11 9.30 -1.68
C ASN A 41 16.66 9.43 -1.19
N LEU A 42 15.80 10.08 -1.97
CA LEU A 42 14.40 10.27 -1.61
C LEU A 42 13.63 8.94 -1.67
N SER A 43 13.90 8.12 -2.67
CA SER A 43 13.34 6.77 -2.80
C SER A 43 13.72 5.87 -1.62
N THR A 44 14.99 5.85 -1.25
CA THR A 44 15.49 5.08 -0.11
C THR A 44 14.85 5.53 1.19
N ASN A 45 14.75 6.84 1.41
CA ASN A 45 14.11 7.39 2.62
C ASN A 45 12.62 7.05 2.66
N LEU A 46 11.92 7.13 1.54
CA LEU A 46 10.51 6.77 1.44
C LEU A 46 10.29 5.29 1.81
N VAL A 47 11.03 4.39 1.16
CA VAL A 47 10.92 2.94 1.41
C VAL A 47 11.24 2.59 2.85
N ASN A 48 12.36 3.11 3.39
CA ASN A 48 12.76 2.84 4.78
C ASN A 48 11.71 3.37 5.78
N THR A 49 11.19 4.57 5.56
CA THR A 49 10.16 5.16 6.42
C THR A 49 8.89 4.31 6.41
N ILE A 50 8.43 3.88 5.24
CA ILE A 50 7.24 3.03 5.12
C ILE A 50 7.46 1.70 5.82
N PHE A 51 8.61 1.05 5.67
CA PHE A 51 8.90 -0.22 6.35
C PHE A 51 8.92 -0.07 7.86
N ILE A 52 9.57 0.96 8.39
CA ILE A 52 9.64 1.21 9.83
C ILE A 52 8.23 1.49 10.38
N VAL A 53 7.48 2.39 9.75
CA VAL A 53 6.14 2.76 10.20
C VAL A 53 5.17 1.59 10.08
N SER A 54 5.15 0.87 8.96
CA SER A 54 4.32 -0.31 8.77
C SER A 54 4.62 -1.41 9.79
N GLY A 55 5.91 -1.64 10.08
CA GLY A 55 6.35 -2.57 11.11
C GLY A 55 5.87 -2.18 12.50
N LEU A 56 6.05 -0.92 12.90
CA LEU A 56 5.60 -0.41 14.20
C LEU A 56 4.07 -0.48 14.35
N VAL A 57 3.32 -0.07 13.32
CA VAL A 57 1.86 -0.13 13.34
C VAL A 57 1.38 -1.59 13.38
N THR A 58 1.97 -2.47 12.59
CA THR A 58 1.66 -3.91 12.61
C THR A 58 1.91 -4.52 13.99
N LEU A 59 3.05 -4.22 14.62
CA LEU A 59 3.38 -4.70 15.96
C LEU A 59 2.37 -4.19 17.01
N THR A 60 2.04 -2.90 16.99
CA THR A 60 1.06 -2.33 17.92
C THR A 60 -0.33 -2.93 17.72
N GLN A 61 -0.74 -3.13 16.48
CA GLN A 61 -2.05 -3.67 16.10
C GLN A 61 -2.17 -5.17 16.42
N ALA A 62 -1.11 -5.95 16.18
CA ALA A 62 -1.09 -7.39 16.43
C ALA A 62 -1.00 -7.74 17.93
N THR A 63 -0.54 -6.80 18.76
CA THR A 63 -0.41 -7.00 20.22
C THR A 63 -1.73 -6.86 20.96
N LYS A 64 -1.64 -6.74 22.30
CA LYS A 64 -2.80 -6.67 23.20
C LYS A 64 -3.73 -5.47 22.95
N LEU A 65 -3.28 -4.42 22.26
CA LEU A 65 -4.06 -3.20 22.03
C LEU A 65 -5.27 -3.46 21.11
N ALA A 66 -5.06 -4.00 19.92
CA ALA A 66 -6.13 -4.21 18.96
C ALA A 66 -6.42 -5.70 18.68
N LYS A 67 -5.47 -6.61 18.95
CA LYS A 67 -5.57 -8.06 18.74
C LYS A 67 -5.93 -8.43 17.29
N LEU A 68 -5.50 -7.60 16.34
CA LEU A 68 -5.73 -7.79 14.91
C LEU A 68 -4.43 -8.22 14.24
N PRO A 69 -4.23 -9.51 13.93
CA PRO A 69 -3.02 -10.00 13.29
C PRO A 69 -3.03 -9.71 11.77
N ILE A 70 -3.02 -8.43 11.40
CA ILE A 70 -3.03 -7.96 10.03
C ILE A 70 -1.76 -7.14 9.81
N VAL A 71 -1.06 -7.38 8.71
CA VAL A 71 0.07 -6.54 8.30
C VAL A 71 -0.47 -5.23 7.75
N GLN A 72 0.00 -4.12 8.30
CA GLN A 72 -0.32 -2.79 7.80
C GLN A 72 0.70 -2.37 6.75
N GLY A 73 0.22 -1.72 5.70
CA GLY A 73 1.04 -1.21 4.62
C GLY A 73 0.46 0.06 4.01
N PRO A 74 1.16 0.63 3.03
CA PRO A 74 0.63 1.75 2.25
C PRO A 74 -0.66 1.33 1.52
N SER A 75 -1.44 2.31 1.14
CA SER A 75 -2.69 2.05 0.43
C SER A 75 -2.54 2.43 -1.04
N ALA A 76 -2.73 1.47 -1.93
CA ALA A 76 -2.73 1.67 -3.38
C ALA A 76 -3.70 2.77 -3.87
N ALA A 77 -4.70 3.12 -3.05
CA ALA A 77 -5.59 4.24 -3.35
C ALA A 77 -4.87 5.60 -3.44
N PHE A 78 -3.70 5.74 -2.81
CA PHE A 78 -2.89 6.96 -2.82
C PHE A 78 -1.75 6.93 -3.84
N ASP A 79 -1.46 5.80 -4.48
CA ASP A 79 -0.32 5.64 -5.38
C ASP A 79 -0.39 6.61 -6.56
N ALA A 80 -1.53 6.65 -7.25
CA ALA A 80 -1.74 7.56 -8.38
C ALA A 80 -1.53 9.02 -7.97
N LEU A 81 -1.99 9.42 -6.78
CA LEU A 81 -1.78 10.76 -6.23
C LEU A 81 -0.29 11.03 -5.99
N MET A 82 0.41 10.11 -5.34
CA MET A 82 1.82 10.26 -5.00
C MET A 82 2.71 10.26 -6.25
N ILE A 83 2.42 9.40 -7.22
CA ILE A 83 3.16 9.36 -8.49
C ILE A 83 2.98 10.67 -9.27
N ASN A 84 1.75 11.15 -9.41
CA ASN A 84 1.48 12.41 -10.11
C ASN A 84 2.10 13.61 -9.39
N ALA A 85 2.02 13.65 -8.06
CA ALA A 85 2.66 14.68 -7.25
C ALA A 85 4.19 14.64 -7.35
N GLY A 86 4.78 13.44 -7.40
CA GLY A 86 6.22 13.26 -7.60
C GLY A 86 6.68 13.81 -8.96
N LYS A 87 5.97 13.45 -10.02
CA LYS A 87 6.23 13.96 -11.39
C LYS A 87 6.08 15.49 -11.50
N ALA A 88 5.16 16.06 -10.73
CA ALA A 88 4.92 17.50 -10.69
C ALA A 88 5.84 18.25 -9.71
N GLY A 89 6.72 17.58 -8.95
CA GLY A 89 7.55 18.19 -7.92
C GLY A 89 6.76 18.67 -6.68
N GLN A 90 5.55 18.16 -6.47
CA GLN A 90 4.63 18.58 -5.41
C GLN A 90 4.45 17.56 -4.29
N LEU A 91 5.45 16.72 -4.04
CA LEU A 91 5.38 15.67 -3.01
C LEU A 91 5.07 16.23 -1.61
N ALA A 92 5.65 17.37 -1.25
CA ALA A 92 5.42 18.00 0.05
C ALA A 92 3.93 18.37 0.24
N THR A 93 3.31 18.93 -0.81
CA THR A 93 1.87 19.28 -0.81
C THR A 93 1.00 18.04 -0.71
N ALA A 94 1.31 17.00 -1.47
CA ALA A 94 0.57 15.73 -1.43
C ALA A 94 0.70 15.05 -0.05
N SER A 95 1.90 15.01 0.50
CA SER A 95 2.14 14.47 1.85
C SER A 95 1.38 15.26 2.93
N GLY A 96 1.37 16.60 2.83
CA GLY A 96 0.59 17.45 3.72
C GLY A 96 -0.91 17.18 3.63
N SER A 97 -1.44 16.96 2.43
CA SER A 97 -2.85 16.61 2.20
C SER A 97 -3.21 15.25 2.82
N ILE A 98 -2.32 14.27 2.72
CA ILE A 98 -2.52 12.94 3.35
C ILE A 98 -2.52 13.09 4.88
N LEU A 99 -1.60 13.86 5.46
CA LEU A 99 -1.57 14.10 6.90
C LEU A 99 -2.84 14.81 7.39
N LEU A 100 -3.32 15.81 6.65
CA LEU A 100 -4.58 16.48 6.98
C LEU A 100 -5.77 15.53 6.90
N SER A 101 -5.82 14.68 5.87
CA SER A 101 -6.86 13.64 5.73
C SER A 101 -6.81 12.64 6.89
N ALA A 102 -5.62 12.21 7.29
CA ALA A 102 -5.44 11.32 8.44
C ALA A 102 -5.94 11.96 9.75
N LEU A 103 -5.66 13.25 9.95
CA LEU A 103 -6.16 14.02 11.11
C LEU A 103 -7.69 14.08 11.10
N ILE A 104 -8.30 14.36 9.96
CA ILE A 104 -9.77 14.40 9.82
C ILE A 104 -10.36 13.04 10.16
N VAL A 105 -9.82 11.95 9.59
CA VAL A 105 -10.29 10.58 9.86
C VAL A 105 -10.13 10.23 11.34
N PHE A 106 -9.02 10.63 11.96
CA PHE A 106 -8.80 10.44 13.38
C PHE A 106 -9.87 11.15 14.24
N LEU A 107 -10.16 12.42 13.95
CA LEU A 107 -11.21 13.18 14.65
C LEU A 107 -12.60 12.55 14.45
N LEU A 108 -12.93 12.11 13.25
CA LEU A 108 -14.17 11.40 12.95
C LEU A 108 -14.25 10.05 13.70
N SER A 109 -13.12 9.39 13.89
CA SER A 109 -13.05 8.13 14.65
C SER A 109 -13.30 8.37 16.13
N VAL A 110 -12.63 9.36 16.73
CA VAL A 110 -12.78 9.69 18.16
C VAL A 110 -14.20 10.17 18.48
N THR A 111 -14.83 10.93 17.59
CA THR A 111 -16.22 11.39 17.76
C THR A 111 -17.27 10.30 17.48
N GLY A 112 -16.84 9.11 17.02
CA GLY A 112 -17.75 8.02 16.65
C GLY A 112 -18.56 8.27 15.38
N LEU A 113 -18.32 9.38 14.69
CA LEU A 113 -19.05 9.73 13.47
C LEU A 113 -18.71 8.78 12.31
N ILE A 114 -17.50 8.20 12.35
CA ILE A 114 -17.08 7.19 11.37
C ILE A 114 -18.02 5.97 11.36
N ASN A 115 -18.59 5.58 12.50
CA ASN A 115 -19.54 4.48 12.58
C ASN A 115 -20.85 4.76 11.83
N LYS A 116 -21.22 6.03 11.70
CA LYS A 116 -22.37 6.44 10.89
C LYS A 116 -22.01 6.43 9.41
N LEU A 117 -20.79 6.87 9.06
CA LEU A 117 -20.32 6.87 7.68
C LEU A 117 -20.13 5.46 7.12
N ILE A 118 -19.63 4.51 7.93
CA ILE A 118 -19.47 3.10 7.52
C ILE A 118 -20.82 2.49 7.11
N LYS A 119 -21.92 2.89 7.75
CA LYS A 119 -23.26 2.40 7.38
C LYS A 119 -23.71 2.83 5.97
N LEU A 120 -23.11 3.89 5.43
CA LEU A 120 -23.35 4.35 4.06
C LEU A 120 -22.54 3.54 3.03
N LEU A 121 -21.50 2.84 3.47
CA LEU A 121 -20.66 1.99 2.61
C LEU A 121 -21.38 0.67 2.31
N THR A 122 -22.32 0.75 1.38
CA THR A 122 -22.97 -0.45 0.85
C THR A 122 -21.99 -1.28 0.04
N PRO A 123 -22.22 -2.60 -0.14
CA PRO A 123 -21.35 -3.45 -0.99
C PRO A 123 -21.19 -2.88 -2.42
N ALA A 124 -22.22 -2.22 -2.96
CA ALA A 124 -22.14 -1.58 -4.27
C ALA A 124 -21.14 -0.41 -4.28
N ILE A 125 -21.18 0.46 -3.27
CA ILE A 125 -20.24 1.59 -3.14
C ILE A 125 -18.80 1.07 -2.96
N THR A 126 -18.60 0.08 -2.09
CA THR A 126 -17.28 -0.52 -1.85
C THR A 126 -16.75 -1.18 -3.12
N GLY A 127 -17.57 -1.94 -3.84
CA GLY A 127 -17.20 -2.57 -5.10
C GLY A 127 -16.82 -1.53 -6.17
N THR A 128 -17.58 -0.45 -6.29
CA THR A 128 -17.29 0.66 -7.20
C THR A 128 -15.97 1.34 -6.86
N LEU A 129 -15.68 1.59 -5.57
CA LEU A 129 -14.42 2.18 -5.13
C LEU A 129 -13.22 1.29 -5.49
N ILE A 130 -13.30 -0.01 -5.22
CA ILE A 130 -12.24 -0.97 -5.57
C ILE A 130 -12.03 -1.01 -7.09
N PHE A 131 -13.11 -1.02 -7.86
CA PHE A 131 -13.05 -1.00 -9.32
C PHE A 131 -12.39 0.28 -9.86
N LEU A 132 -12.75 1.45 -9.31
CA LEU A 132 -12.14 2.73 -9.70
C LEU A 132 -10.65 2.80 -9.36
N VAL A 133 -10.23 2.29 -8.19
CA VAL A 133 -8.82 2.17 -7.83
C VAL A 133 -8.10 1.25 -8.82
N GLY A 134 -8.67 0.10 -9.16
CA GLY A 134 -8.12 -0.81 -10.16
C GLY A 134 -7.93 -0.15 -11.52
N ILE A 135 -8.92 0.59 -12.00
CA ILE A 135 -8.81 1.36 -13.25
C ILE A 135 -7.72 2.43 -13.15
N SER A 136 -7.65 3.17 -12.05
CA SER A 136 -6.64 4.22 -11.86
C SER A 136 -5.21 3.67 -11.93
N LEU A 137 -5.00 2.43 -11.48
CA LEU A 137 -3.70 1.77 -11.49
C LEU A 137 -3.44 0.97 -12.78
N SER A 138 -4.47 0.72 -13.60
CA SER A 138 -4.35 -0.12 -14.80
C SER A 138 -3.30 0.39 -15.80
N GLY A 139 -3.21 1.71 -15.97
CA GLY A 139 -2.22 2.34 -16.85
C GLY A 139 -0.78 2.06 -16.41
N PHE A 140 -0.53 2.09 -15.10
CA PHE A 140 0.79 1.78 -14.53
C PHE A 140 1.09 0.29 -14.64
N THR A 141 0.14 -0.57 -14.31
CA THR A 141 0.29 -2.02 -14.40
C THR A 141 0.57 -2.44 -15.84
N LEU A 142 -0.13 -1.85 -16.80
CA LEU A 142 0.06 -2.15 -18.21
C LEU A 142 1.45 -1.68 -18.71
N SER A 143 1.91 -0.49 -18.28
CA SER A 143 3.24 0.00 -18.65
C SER A 143 4.35 -0.89 -18.10
N GLU A 144 4.23 -1.38 -16.86
CA GLU A 144 5.19 -2.32 -16.27
C GLU A 144 5.18 -3.67 -17.02
N PHE A 145 4.00 -4.19 -17.34
CA PHE A 145 3.88 -5.43 -18.10
C PHE A 145 4.48 -5.31 -19.52
N LEU A 146 4.35 -4.15 -20.16
CA LEU A 146 4.87 -3.90 -21.51
C LEU A 146 6.32 -3.42 -21.52
N GLY A 147 6.97 -3.29 -20.36
CA GLY A 147 8.36 -2.84 -20.27
C GLY A 147 8.56 -1.34 -20.47
N GLY A 148 7.59 -0.53 -20.06
CA GLY A 148 7.64 0.92 -20.13
C GLY A 148 6.46 1.54 -20.88
N TYR A 149 6.63 2.80 -21.28
CA TYR A 149 5.66 3.54 -22.07
C TYR A 149 6.01 3.51 -23.58
N PRO A 150 5.04 3.77 -24.47
CA PRO A 150 5.32 3.91 -25.90
C PRO A 150 6.42 4.95 -26.16
N GLY A 151 7.53 4.49 -26.76
CA GLY A 151 8.73 5.29 -26.97
C GLY A 151 9.94 4.88 -26.14
N ASP A 152 9.76 4.09 -25.08
CA ASP A 152 10.86 3.53 -24.28
C ASP A 152 11.54 2.37 -25.05
N LYS A 153 12.86 2.22 -24.85
CA LYS A 153 13.66 1.19 -25.56
C LYS A 153 13.23 -0.25 -25.27
N GLY A 154 12.55 -0.49 -24.13
CA GLY A 154 12.06 -1.79 -23.69
C GLY A 154 10.59 -2.06 -24.02
N PHE A 155 9.85 -1.07 -24.53
CA PHE A 155 8.42 -1.18 -24.75
C PHE A 155 8.06 -2.29 -25.73
N SER A 156 7.21 -3.21 -25.31
CA SER A 156 6.75 -4.37 -26.12
C SER A 156 7.87 -5.24 -26.70
N SER A 157 9.06 -5.21 -26.11
CA SER A 157 10.14 -6.08 -26.61
C SER A 157 9.90 -7.54 -26.20
N PRO A 158 10.31 -8.53 -27.00
CA PRO A 158 10.16 -9.95 -26.65
C PRO A 158 10.83 -10.32 -25.32
N THR A 159 11.86 -9.56 -24.91
CA THR A 159 12.60 -9.78 -23.67
C THR A 159 11.88 -9.27 -22.44
N THR A 160 10.87 -8.41 -22.59
CA THR A 160 10.05 -7.90 -21.48
C THR A 160 8.75 -8.65 -21.31
N LEU A 161 8.37 -9.47 -22.30
CA LEU A 161 7.14 -10.27 -22.30
C LEU A 161 7.36 -11.73 -21.87
N ILE A 162 8.60 -12.12 -21.57
CA ILE A 162 9.00 -13.43 -21.05
C ILE A 162 9.32 -13.34 -19.58
#